data_d36af8985c986067ae02607b0cc9dba4
#
_entry.id   d36af8985c986067ae02607b0cc9dba4
#
_cell.length_a   1.000
_cell.length_b   1.000
_cell.length_c   1.000
_cell.angle_alpha   90.00
_cell.angle_beta   90.00
_cell.angle_gamma   90.00
#
_symmetry.space_group_name_H-M   'P 1'
#
loop_
_entity.id
_entity.type
_entity.pdbx_description
1 polymer ?
#
loop_
_entity_poly.entity_id
_entity_poly.type
_entity_poly.pdbx_seq_one_letter_code
_entity_poly.pdbx_strand_id
1 'polypeptide(L)'
;MKTWIGCLLGAMALLLFSCQSEKKTEEVAVDLPQILEKKELVVLTVNSSVSYFNYRGEPMGFQYELAQQFAKLLGLTLKVKVVKDEEGLVDSLLSGAGDLVAYNLIMTNALKDSLIYCGEEDITRQVIVQRRGKEALKDVTELVGKKVYVNSGKYRTRLENLNRELGGGIDICEVSSDSVSSEDLITWVAEGRIDYTVATDEIAKINRTYYPVLDIKLAISFDQRSSWAVRKTSPQLAAAADKWHRENINSPEFRASARRYFELAKRPSHGSILSVKDGKISHYDALFRRYAKEIGWDWRLLASLAYTESNFNPNVVSWAGAKGLMQLMPATSR
;
A
#
# COMPACT_ATOMS: atom_id res chain seq x y z
N MET A 1 -71.00 14.70 -49.01
CA MET A 1 -70.35 15.62 -48.10
C MET A 1 -69.32 14.74 -47.46
N LYS A 2 -68.27 14.46 -48.06
CA LYS A 2 -67.00 15.07 -48.35
C LYS A 2 -66.15 15.13 -47.10
N THR A 3 -65.24 14.12 -47.01
CA THR A 3 -63.80 14.21 -46.84
C THR A 3 -63.33 14.66 -45.46
N TRP A 4 -63.12 13.66 -44.59
CA TRP A 4 -62.24 13.80 -43.45
C TRP A 4 -61.69 12.41 -43.07
N ILE A 5 -61.02 11.71 -44.01
CA ILE A 5 -60.32 10.44 -43.81
C ILE A 5 -58.97 10.57 -44.51
N GLY A 6 -58.05 11.22 -43.92
CA GLY A 6 -56.75 11.39 -44.60
C GLY A 6 -55.58 11.79 -43.72
N CYS A 7 -55.76 12.02 -42.39
CA CYS A 7 -54.67 12.55 -41.57
C CYS A 7 -54.29 11.69 -40.35
N LEU A 8 -54.75 10.43 -40.28
CA LEU A 8 -54.49 9.56 -39.11
C LEU A 8 -53.52 8.42 -39.39
N LEU A 9 -52.89 8.35 -40.55
CA LEU A 9 -51.93 7.30 -40.93
C LEU A 9 -50.47 7.79 -41.02
N GLY A 10 -50.17 9.04 -40.67
CA GLY A 10 -48.82 9.60 -40.69
C GLY A 10 -48.10 9.68 -39.36
N ALA A 11 -48.77 9.43 -38.25
CA ALA A 11 -48.20 9.63 -36.89
C ALA A 11 -47.70 8.37 -36.18
N MET A 12 -47.79 7.20 -36.82
CA MET A 12 -47.46 5.90 -36.20
C MET A 12 -46.18 5.23 -36.70
N ALA A 13 -45.35 5.96 -37.44
CA ALA A 13 -44.10 5.40 -38.02
C ALA A 13 -42.81 6.01 -37.46
N LEU A 14 -42.87 6.75 -36.33
CA LEU A 14 -41.67 7.38 -35.72
C LEU A 14 -41.38 6.90 -34.32
N LEU A 15 -41.92 5.77 -33.89
CA LEU A 15 -41.37 5.01 -32.76
C LEU A 15 -40.26 4.08 -33.23
N LEU A 16 -39.30 4.64 -33.96
CA LEU A 16 -38.08 3.97 -34.27
C LEU A 16 -37.25 3.84 -33.01
N PHE A 17 -37.22 2.64 -32.48
CA PHE A 17 -36.02 1.97 -31.96
C PHE A 17 -34.88 2.95 -31.67
N SER A 18 -34.91 3.57 -30.49
CA SER A 18 -33.66 3.93 -29.80
C SER A 18 -33.08 2.64 -29.24
N CYS A 19 -32.45 1.86 -30.10
CA CYS A 19 -31.44 0.92 -29.65
C CYS A 19 -30.33 1.76 -29.02
N GLN A 20 -30.37 1.90 -27.72
CA GLN A 20 -29.18 2.26 -26.95
C GLN A 20 -28.17 1.13 -27.22
N SER A 21 -27.31 1.35 -28.19
CA SER A 21 -26.08 0.59 -28.36
C SER A 21 -25.34 0.75 -27.03
N GLU A 22 -25.40 -0.26 -26.16
CA GLU A 22 -24.41 -0.41 -25.11
C GLU A 22 -23.06 -0.29 -25.84
N LYS A 23 -22.33 0.77 -25.55
CA LYS A 23 -20.94 0.89 -25.95
C LYS A 23 -20.23 -0.29 -25.29
N LYS A 24 -20.13 -1.40 -26.01
CA LYS A 24 -19.13 -2.43 -25.72
C LYS A 24 -17.81 -1.68 -25.67
N THR A 25 -17.28 -1.49 -24.49
CA THR A 25 -15.93 -1.00 -24.30
C THR A 25 -15.05 -1.96 -25.07
N GLU A 26 -14.42 -1.52 -26.18
CA GLU A 26 -13.48 -2.35 -26.91
C GLU A 26 -12.43 -2.82 -25.90
N GLU A 27 -12.33 -4.12 -25.70
CA GLU A 27 -11.31 -4.70 -24.84
C GLU A 27 -9.94 -4.33 -25.37
N VAL A 28 -9.15 -3.66 -24.54
CA VAL A 28 -7.79 -3.23 -24.90
C VAL A 28 -6.92 -4.49 -25.03
N ALA A 29 -6.68 -4.91 -26.27
CA ALA A 29 -5.91 -6.11 -26.60
C ALA A 29 -4.40 -5.80 -26.62
N VAL A 30 -3.81 -5.47 -25.47
CA VAL A 30 -2.35 -5.31 -25.32
C VAL A 30 -1.82 -6.44 -24.43
N ASP A 31 -0.91 -7.26 -24.97
CA ASP A 31 -0.26 -8.36 -24.27
C ASP A 31 1.27 -8.22 -24.36
N LEU A 32 2.01 -9.19 -23.87
CA LEU A 32 3.47 -9.15 -23.76
C LEU A 32 4.19 -8.78 -25.08
N PRO A 33 3.82 -9.28 -26.28
CA PRO A 33 4.51 -8.90 -27.53
C PRO A 33 4.49 -7.40 -27.80
N GLN A 34 3.33 -6.75 -27.64
CA GLN A 34 3.18 -5.31 -27.86
C GLN A 34 3.93 -4.50 -26.79
N ILE A 35 4.01 -5.00 -25.55
CA ILE A 35 4.77 -4.39 -24.48
C ILE A 35 6.27 -4.47 -24.75
N LEU A 36 6.76 -5.61 -25.25
CA LEU A 36 8.17 -5.80 -25.64
C LEU A 36 8.55 -4.88 -26.82
N GLU A 37 7.66 -4.69 -27.78
CA GLU A 37 7.88 -3.77 -28.90
C GLU A 37 8.00 -2.32 -28.43
N LYS A 38 7.15 -1.89 -27.49
CA LYS A 38 7.21 -0.55 -26.87
C LYS A 38 8.40 -0.36 -25.94
N LYS A 39 9.07 -1.44 -25.52
CA LYS A 39 10.17 -1.46 -24.54
C LYS A 39 9.82 -0.82 -23.19
N GLU A 40 8.55 -0.81 -22.84
CA GLU A 40 8.04 -0.15 -21.65
C GLU A 40 6.95 -1.00 -21.01
N LEU A 41 7.04 -1.20 -19.68
CA LEU A 41 6.01 -1.82 -18.85
C LEU A 41 5.39 -0.75 -17.97
N VAL A 42 4.09 -0.50 -18.15
CA VAL A 42 3.33 0.46 -17.33
C VAL A 42 2.66 -0.28 -16.20
N VAL A 43 3.12 -0.03 -14.97
CA VAL A 43 2.62 -0.66 -13.77
C VAL A 43 1.70 0.29 -13.00
N LEU A 44 0.55 -0.22 -12.60
CA LEU A 44 -0.43 0.46 -11.77
C LEU A 44 -0.23 0.02 -10.30
N THR A 45 -0.27 0.97 -9.39
CA THR A 45 -0.11 0.72 -7.96
C THR A 45 -0.80 1.81 -7.12
N VAL A 46 -0.90 1.62 -5.81
CA VAL A 46 -1.37 2.64 -4.87
C VAL A 46 -0.21 3.15 -4.01
N ASN A 47 -0.38 4.32 -3.43
CA ASN A 47 0.59 4.85 -2.48
C ASN A 47 0.46 4.14 -1.14
N SER A 48 1.46 3.35 -0.76
CA SER A 48 1.58 2.70 0.54
C SER A 48 2.99 2.21 0.80
N SER A 49 3.34 1.96 2.06
CA SER A 49 4.66 1.44 2.47
C SER A 49 5.00 0.05 1.89
N VAL A 50 3.98 -0.74 1.55
CA VAL A 50 4.16 -2.05 0.90
C VAL A 50 4.32 -1.90 -0.60
N SER A 51 3.50 -1.03 -1.23
CA SER A 51 3.36 -1.01 -2.68
C SER A 51 4.32 -0.04 -3.35
N TYR A 52 4.11 1.26 -3.17
CA TYR A 52 4.93 2.32 -3.75
C TYR A 52 4.84 3.58 -2.90
N PHE A 53 5.95 4.23 -2.65
CA PHE A 53 6.03 5.54 -2.03
C PHE A 53 7.34 6.20 -2.42
N ASN A 54 7.40 7.53 -2.24
CA ASN A 54 8.63 8.29 -2.46
C ASN A 54 9.27 8.62 -1.11
N TYR A 55 10.52 8.25 -0.95
CA TYR A 55 11.29 8.58 0.23
C TYR A 55 12.52 9.41 -0.14
N ARG A 56 12.55 10.69 0.24
CA ARG A 56 13.64 11.63 -0.06
C ARG A 56 13.99 11.71 -1.56
N GLY A 57 12.99 11.64 -2.41
CA GLY A 57 13.17 11.69 -3.86
C GLY A 57 13.41 10.32 -4.53
N GLU A 58 13.60 9.25 -3.74
CA GLU A 58 13.82 7.90 -4.27
C GLU A 58 12.51 7.09 -4.22
N PRO A 59 12.13 6.45 -5.33
CA PRO A 59 10.97 5.57 -5.36
C PRO A 59 11.27 4.26 -4.63
N MET A 60 10.35 3.85 -3.78
CA MET A 60 10.47 2.68 -2.92
C MET A 60 9.14 1.94 -2.79
N GLY A 61 9.17 0.73 -2.23
CA GLY A 61 8.02 -0.14 -1.98
C GLY A 61 8.34 -1.58 -2.36
N PHE A 62 7.86 -2.55 -1.60
CA PHE A 62 8.17 -3.96 -1.88
C PHE A 62 7.63 -4.37 -3.25
N GLN A 63 6.37 -4.07 -3.55
CA GLN A 63 5.77 -4.39 -4.85
C GLN A 63 6.45 -3.63 -6.00
N TYR A 64 6.86 -2.39 -5.78
CA TYR A 64 7.63 -1.62 -6.74
C TYR A 64 8.98 -2.29 -7.07
N GLU A 65 9.73 -2.71 -6.04
CA GLU A 65 11.01 -3.39 -6.26
C GLU A 65 10.85 -4.70 -7.02
N LEU A 66 9.80 -5.48 -6.73
CA LEU A 66 9.49 -6.69 -7.47
C LEU A 66 9.14 -6.39 -8.93
N ALA A 67 8.31 -5.37 -9.18
CA ALA A 67 7.98 -4.93 -10.54
C ALA A 67 9.21 -4.44 -11.30
N GLN A 68 10.15 -3.76 -10.62
CA GLN A 68 11.41 -3.33 -11.22
C GLN A 68 12.30 -4.52 -11.62
N GLN A 69 12.39 -5.54 -10.76
CA GLN A 69 13.13 -6.77 -11.08
C GLN A 69 12.49 -7.52 -12.27
N PHE A 70 11.16 -7.59 -12.30
CA PHE A 70 10.43 -8.21 -13.41
C PHE A 70 10.63 -7.46 -14.73
N ALA A 71 10.47 -6.14 -14.74
CA ALA A 71 10.70 -5.31 -15.93
C ALA A 71 12.15 -5.43 -16.43
N LYS A 72 13.12 -5.44 -15.50
CA LYS A 72 14.55 -5.61 -15.82
C LYS A 72 14.83 -6.97 -16.50
N LEU A 73 14.21 -8.05 -16.03
CA LEU A 73 14.35 -9.37 -16.64
C LEU A 73 13.84 -9.38 -18.08
N LEU A 74 12.72 -8.68 -18.33
CA LEU A 74 12.15 -8.54 -19.68
C LEU A 74 12.88 -7.54 -20.58
N GLY A 75 13.90 -6.82 -20.06
CA GLY A 75 14.60 -5.76 -20.79
C GLY A 75 13.73 -4.53 -21.06
N LEU A 76 12.75 -4.27 -20.17
CA LEU A 76 11.79 -3.17 -20.29
C LEU A 76 12.11 -2.03 -19.33
N THR A 77 11.76 -0.81 -19.74
CA THR A 77 11.71 0.36 -18.85
C THR A 77 10.43 0.30 -18.02
N LEU A 78 10.57 0.36 -16.70
CA LEU A 78 9.41 0.42 -15.80
C LEU A 78 8.85 1.85 -15.74
N LYS A 79 7.55 2.00 -15.98
CA LYS A 79 6.78 3.20 -15.65
C LYS A 79 5.75 2.90 -14.59
N VAL A 80 5.73 3.71 -13.54
CA VAL A 80 4.77 3.55 -12.45
C VAL A 80 3.70 4.63 -12.54
N LYS A 81 2.45 4.21 -12.48
CA LYS A 81 1.28 5.08 -12.31
C LYS A 81 0.62 4.78 -10.98
N VAL A 82 0.62 5.77 -10.11
CA VAL A 82 -0.05 5.68 -8.80
C VAL A 82 -1.51 6.09 -8.97
N VAL A 83 -2.42 5.27 -8.50
CA VAL A 83 -3.86 5.55 -8.44
C VAL A 83 -4.29 5.72 -6.99
N LYS A 84 -5.49 6.26 -6.80
CA LYS A 84 -5.99 6.64 -5.48
C LYS A 84 -6.25 5.43 -4.56
N ASP A 85 -6.88 4.39 -5.11
CA ASP A 85 -7.38 3.23 -4.36
C ASP A 85 -7.44 1.95 -5.23
N GLU A 86 -7.89 0.86 -4.64
CA GLU A 86 -7.97 -0.44 -5.31
C GLU A 86 -9.00 -0.47 -6.45
N GLU A 87 -10.11 0.25 -6.32
CA GLU A 87 -11.14 0.35 -7.36
C GLU A 87 -10.54 1.04 -8.58
N GLY A 88 -9.82 2.15 -8.37
CA GLY A 88 -9.09 2.86 -9.42
C GLY A 88 -8.01 2.02 -10.10
N LEU A 89 -7.41 1.01 -9.41
CA LEU A 89 -6.47 0.07 -10.04
C LEU A 89 -7.16 -0.77 -11.12
N VAL A 90 -8.32 -1.34 -10.79
CA VAL A 90 -9.10 -2.19 -11.72
C VAL A 90 -9.57 -1.36 -12.91
N ASP A 91 -10.17 -0.21 -12.66
CA ASP A 91 -10.69 0.68 -13.71
C ASP A 91 -9.56 1.16 -14.64
N SER A 92 -8.41 1.56 -14.06
CA SER A 92 -7.25 1.98 -14.84
C SER A 92 -6.66 0.84 -15.67
N LEU A 93 -6.64 -0.39 -15.14
CA LEU A 93 -6.17 -1.56 -15.88
C LEU A 93 -7.10 -1.89 -17.05
N LEU A 94 -8.42 -1.93 -16.81
CA LEU A 94 -9.41 -2.27 -17.82
C LEU A 94 -9.51 -1.20 -18.93
N SER A 95 -9.32 0.08 -18.59
CA SER A 95 -9.27 1.17 -19.57
C SER A 95 -7.96 1.23 -20.37
N GLY A 96 -6.98 0.36 -20.08
CA GLY A 96 -5.69 0.35 -20.77
C GLY A 96 -4.71 1.42 -20.31
N ALA A 97 -4.94 2.07 -19.16
CA ALA A 97 -4.03 3.06 -18.62
C ALA A 97 -2.71 2.47 -18.11
N GLY A 98 -2.65 1.16 -17.88
CA GLY A 98 -1.47 0.39 -17.50
C GLY A 98 -1.56 -1.05 -18.03
N ASP A 99 -0.50 -1.81 -17.85
CA ASP A 99 -0.36 -3.18 -18.34
C ASP A 99 -0.50 -4.21 -17.22
N LEU A 100 -0.02 -3.88 -16.03
CA LEU A 100 0.05 -4.75 -14.86
C LEU A 100 -0.32 -3.97 -13.59
N VAL A 101 -1.10 -4.56 -12.71
CA VAL A 101 -1.30 -4.10 -11.34
C VAL A 101 -0.26 -4.76 -10.45
N ALA A 102 0.73 -4.00 -9.98
CA ALA A 102 1.70 -4.45 -8.97
C ALA A 102 1.20 -4.04 -7.57
N TYR A 103 0.23 -4.76 -7.11
CA TYR A 103 -0.43 -4.61 -5.83
C TYR A 103 -1.09 -5.95 -5.46
N ASN A 104 -1.13 -6.31 -4.18
CA ASN A 104 -1.82 -7.51 -3.71
C ASN A 104 -3.34 -7.31 -3.78
N LEU A 105 -3.87 -7.38 -5.00
CA LEU A 105 -5.30 -7.24 -5.29
C LEU A 105 -6.05 -8.49 -4.83
N ILE A 106 -7.07 -8.32 -4.02
CA ILE A 106 -7.86 -9.43 -3.49
C ILE A 106 -8.57 -10.15 -4.64
N MET A 107 -8.46 -11.48 -4.67
CA MET A 107 -9.10 -12.31 -5.67
C MET A 107 -10.59 -12.46 -5.36
N THR A 108 -11.44 -11.86 -6.18
CA THR A 108 -12.89 -11.97 -6.06
C THR A 108 -13.49 -12.68 -7.27
N ASN A 109 -14.66 -13.31 -7.09
CA ASN A 109 -15.36 -13.93 -8.20
C ASN A 109 -15.83 -12.90 -9.24
N ALA A 110 -16.17 -11.69 -8.81
CA ALA A 110 -16.61 -10.63 -9.70
C ALA A 110 -15.53 -10.18 -10.70
N LEU A 111 -14.26 -10.29 -10.34
CA LEU A 111 -13.15 -9.83 -11.19
C LEU A 111 -12.53 -10.94 -12.06
N LYS A 112 -12.88 -12.21 -11.83
CA LYS A 112 -12.31 -13.35 -12.58
C LYS A 112 -12.62 -13.36 -14.07
N ASP A 113 -13.72 -12.75 -14.46
CA ASP A 113 -14.11 -12.67 -15.87
C ASP A 113 -13.34 -11.57 -16.63
N SER A 114 -12.83 -10.57 -15.92
CA SER A 114 -12.13 -9.41 -16.48
C SER A 114 -10.62 -9.46 -16.29
N LEU A 115 -10.12 -10.16 -15.26
CA LEU A 115 -8.71 -10.18 -14.86
C LEU A 115 -8.13 -11.59 -14.87
N ILE A 116 -6.81 -11.66 -15.09
CA ILE A 116 -5.97 -12.81 -14.78
C ILE A 116 -5.07 -12.39 -13.61
N TYR A 117 -5.13 -13.13 -12.52
CA TYR A 117 -4.23 -12.97 -11.38
C TYR A 117 -2.92 -13.70 -11.67
N CYS A 118 -1.79 -13.11 -11.32
CA CYS A 118 -0.47 -13.63 -11.67
C CYS A 118 0.61 -13.21 -10.68
N GLY A 119 1.79 -13.82 -10.78
CA GLY A 119 2.92 -13.57 -9.89
C GLY A 119 2.78 -14.29 -8.57
N GLU A 120 3.11 -13.62 -7.46
CA GLU A 120 2.96 -14.18 -6.12
C GLU A 120 1.50 -14.22 -5.71
N GLU A 121 1.05 -15.40 -5.29
CA GLU A 121 -0.19 -15.50 -4.57
C GLU A 121 0.09 -15.39 -3.09
N ASP A 122 -0.42 -14.35 -2.47
CA ASP A 122 -0.28 -14.09 -1.04
C ASP A 122 -1.61 -14.27 -0.31
N ILE A 123 -1.52 -14.58 0.96
CA ILE A 123 -2.67 -14.68 1.85
C ILE A 123 -2.67 -13.48 2.77
N THR A 124 -3.65 -12.63 2.59
CA THR A 124 -3.85 -11.43 3.38
C THR A 124 -5.13 -11.49 4.20
N ARG A 125 -5.18 -10.76 5.29
CA ARG A 125 -6.38 -10.57 6.13
C ARG A 125 -6.41 -9.18 6.71
N GLN A 126 -7.57 -8.74 7.11
CA GLN A 126 -7.74 -7.49 7.81
C GLN A 126 -7.65 -7.73 9.32
N VAL A 127 -6.88 -6.88 9.98
CA VAL A 127 -6.62 -6.97 11.42
C VAL A 127 -6.96 -5.67 12.13
N ILE A 128 -7.36 -5.78 13.39
CA ILE A 128 -7.39 -4.63 14.29
C ILE A 128 -5.95 -4.25 14.64
N VAL A 129 -5.64 -3.00 14.48
CA VAL A 129 -4.40 -2.39 14.98
C VAL A 129 -4.73 -1.67 16.28
N GLN A 130 -4.07 -2.06 17.36
CA GLN A 130 -4.26 -1.55 18.71
C GLN A 130 -2.93 -1.47 19.45
N ARG A 131 -2.88 -0.82 20.62
CA ARG A 131 -1.70 -0.86 21.48
C ARG A 131 -1.66 -2.16 22.30
N ARG A 132 -0.46 -2.68 22.51
CA ARG A 132 -0.22 -3.79 23.43
C ARG A 132 -0.57 -3.39 24.86
N GLY A 133 -1.17 -4.29 25.61
CA GLY A 133 -1.48 -4.08 27.01
C GLY A 133 -2.51 -5.07 27.53
N LYS A 134 -2.89 -4.91 28.79
CA LYS A 134 -3.91 -5.76 29.42
C LYS A 134 -5.30 -5.52 28.82
N GLU A 135 -5.53 -4.30 28.33
CA GLU A 135 -6.78 -3.86 27.71
C GLU A 135 -6.85 -4.16 26.20
N ALA A 136 -5.81 -4.79 25.63
CA ALA A 136 -5.82 -5.17 24.22
C ALA A 136 -6.91 -6.22 23.97
N LEU A 137 -7.75 -5.97 22.96
CA LEU A 137 -8.84 -6.85 22.57
C LEU A 137 -8.28 -8.19 22.07
N LYS A 138 -8.92 -9.27 22.44
CA LYS A 138 -8.52 -10.63 22.09
C LYS A 138 -9.54 -11.33 21.21
N ASP A 139 -10.77 -10.85 21.23
CA ASP A 139 -11.88 -11.37 20.46
C ASP A 139 -12.65 -10.24 19.77
N VAL A 140 -13.23 -10.54 18.59
CA VAL A 140 -13.99 -9.56 17.82
C VAL A 140 -15.24 -9.05 18.52
N THR A 141 -15.81 -9.85 19.43
CA THR A 141 -16.99 -9.46 20.22
C THR A 141 -16.69 -8.30 21.16
N GLU A 142 -15.45 -8.14 21.59
CA GLU A 142 -15.01 -7.05 22.46
C GLU A 142 -14.99 -5.68 21.74
N LEU A 143 -15.16 -5.66 20.40
CA LEU A 143 -15.32 -4.43 19.61
C LEU A 143 -16.66 -3.74 19.86
N VAL A 144 -17.66 -4.44 20.37
CA VAL A 144 -18.96 -3.85 20.72
C VAL A 144 -18.75 -2.75 21.80
N GLY A 145 -19.27 -1.55 21.51
CA GLY A 145 -19.06 -0.37 22.34
C GLY A 145 -17.72 0.35 22.15
N LYS A 146 -16.88 -0.12 21.22
CA LYS A 146 -15.60 0.54 20.90
C LYS A 146 -15.72 1.43 19.68
N LYS A 147 -14.91 2.49 19.70
CA LYS A 147 -14.77 3.43 18.58
C LYS A 147 -13.60 3.00 17.71
N VAL A 148 -13.87 2.69 16.44
CA VAL A 148 -12.87 2.22 15.47
C VAL A 148 -12.79 3.20 14.30
N TYR A 149 -11.61 3.75 14.05
CA TYR A 149 -11.36 4.70 12.98
C TYR A 149 -10.89 3.95 11.74
N VAL A 150 -11.50 4.25 10.59
CA VAL A 150 -11.17 3.59 9.31
C VAL A 150 -11.28 4.57 8.15
N ASN A 151 -10.50 4.31 7.10
CA ASN A 151 -10.73 4.94 5.81
C ASN A 151 -11.95 4.31 5.12
N SER A 152 -12.49 5.02 4.13
CA SER A 152 -13.50 4.50 3.20
C SER A 152 -13.02 3.23 2.46
N GLY A 153 -13.94 2.55 1.80
CA GLY A 153 -13.63 1.36 1.00
C GLY A 153 -13.60 0.06 1.83
N LYS A 154 -12.68 -0.85 1.50
CA LYS A 154 -12.66 -2.23 2.00
C LYS A 154 -12.65 -2.38 3.53
N TYR A 155 -11.94 -1.50 4.24
CA TYR A 155 -11.83 -1.57 5.70
C TYR A 155 -13.16 -1.22 6.38
N ARG A 156 -13.81 -0.15 5.91
CA ARG A 156 -15.13 0.25 6.37
C ARG A 156 -16.16 -0.84 6.08
N THR A 157 -16.22 -1.30 4.83
CA THR A 157 -17.16 -2.36 4.40
C THR A 157 -17.02 -3.62 5.26
N ARG A 158 -15.79 -4.07 5.55
CA ARG A 158 -15.57 -5.24 6.41
C ARG A 158 -16.04 -4.99 7.83
N LEU A 159 -15.73 -3.82 8.39
CA LEU A 159 -16.12 -3.47 9.75
C LEU A 159 -17.63 -3.33 9.89
N GLU A 160 -18.33 -2.76 8.90
CA GLU A 160 -19.80 -2.70 8.84
C GLU A 160 -20.42 -4.10 8.77
N ASN A 161 -19.83 -5.01 7.98
CA ASN A 161 -20.28 -6.40 7.93
C ASN A 161 -20.10 -7.09 9.29
N LEU A 162 -18.92 -6.96 9.90
CA LEU A 162 -18.66 -7.50 11.23
C LEU A 162 -19.62 -6.92 12.28
N ASN A 163 -19.89 -5.63 12.22
CA ASN A 163 -20.83 -4.98 13.13
C ASN A 163 -22.24 -5.59 13.01
N ARG A 164 -22.69 -5.87 11.77
CA ARG A 164 -23.97 -6.59 11.54
C ARG A 164 -23.94 -8.02 12.05
N GLU A 165 -22.84 -8.75 11.84
CA GLU A 165 -22.62 -10.13 12.31
C GLU A 165 -22.70 -10.20 13.85
N LEU A 166 -22.22 -9.16 14.55
CA LEU A 166 -22.22 -9.05 16.02
C LEU A 166 -23.54 -8.49 16.59
N GLY A 167 -24.50 -8.12 15.76
CA GLY A 167 -25.77 -7.53 16.20
C GLY A 167 -25.70 -6.02 16.45
N GLY A 168 -24.63 -5.35 16.01
CA GLY A 168 -24.43 -3.91 16.14
C GLY A 168 -23.55 -3.52 17.35
N GLY A 169 -23.35 -2.21 17.52
CA GLY A 169 -22.69 -1.63 18.69
C GLY A 169 -21.24 -1.21 18.50
N ILE A 170 -20.62 -1.43 17.33
CA ILE A 170 -19.30 -0.85 17.00
C ILE A 170 -19.54 0.59 16.52
N ASP A 171 -18.85 1.56 17.13
CA ASP A 171 -18.84 2.96 16.70
C ASP A 171 -17.80 3.13 15.57
N ILE A 172 -18.26 3.10 14.31
CA ILE A 172 -17.41 3.18 13.13
C ILE A 172 -17.20 4.63 12.74
N CYS A 173 -15.98 5.13 12.91
CA CYS A 173 -15.60 6.49 12.56
C CYS A 173 -14.84 6.51 11.22
N GLU A 174 -15.52 6.97 10.19
CA GLU A 174 -14.87 7.15 8.89
C GLU A 174 -13.99 8.39 8.85
N VAL A 175 -12.78 8.24 8.31
CA VAL A 175 -11.83 9.32 8.06
C VAL A 175 -11.57 9.39 6.56
N SER A 176 -11.61 10.62 6.00
CA SER A 176 -11.39 10.81 4.56
C SER A 176 -9.99 10.34 4.14
N SER A 177 -9.94 9.43 3.18
CA SER A 177 -8.69 8.93 2.59
C SER A 177 -7.95 9.97 1.74
N ASP A 178 -8.56 11.12 1.45
CA ASP A 178 -7.90 12.20 0.72
C ASP A 178 -6.89 12.98 1.59
N SER A 179 -7.04 12.93 2.92
CA SER A 179 -6.19 13.67 3.86
C SER A 179 -5.47 12.80 4.87
N VAL A 180 -5.91 11.56 5.08
CA VAL A 180 -5.35 10.64 6.09
C VAL A 180 -5.24 9.25 5.49
N SER A 181 -4.05 8.70 5.44
CA SER A 181 -3.80 7.33 4.99
C SER A 181 -4.10 6.30 6.09
N SER A 182 -4.18 5.01 5.72
CA SER A 182 -4.29 3.93 6.71
C SER A 182 -3.07 3.88 7.63
N GLU A 183 -1.90 4.25 7.16
CA GLU A 183 -0.66 4.29 7.93
C GLU A 183 -0.64 5.46 8.92
N ASP A 184 -1.26 6.60 8.58
CA ASP A 184 -1.48 7.69 9.53
C ASP A 184 -2.38 7.25 10.69
N LEU A 185 -3.45 6.50 10.41
CA LEU A 185 -4.32 5.94 11.45
C LEU A 185 -3.54 4.96 12.34
N ILE A 186 -2.67 4.11 11.77
CA ILE A 186 -1.79 3.23 12.55
C ILE A 186 -0.84 4.04 13.44
N THR A 187 -0.27 5.12 12.91
CA THR A 187 0.58 6.05 13.67
C THR A 187 -0.21 6.69 14.83
N TRP A 188 -1.45 7.12 14.59
CA TRP A 188 -2.32 7.66 15.65
C TRP A 188 -2.62 6.65 16.75
N VAL A 189 -2.78 5.36 16.39
CA VAL A 189 -2.88 4.30 17.41
C VAL A 189 -1.60 4.19 18.21
N ALA A 190 -0.44 4.17 17.56
CA ALA A 190 0.86 4.06 18.23
C ALA A 190 1.11 5.23 19.21
N GLU A 191 0.72 6.45 18.80
CA GLU A 191 0.82 7.67 19.61
C GLU A 191 -0.25 7.78 20.71
N GLY A 192 -1.26 6.93 20.71
CA GLY A 192 -2.36 6.97 21.69
C GLY A 192 -3.41 8.03 21.40
N ARG A 193 -3.48 8.57 20.18
CA ARG A 193 -4.49 9.54 19.75
C ARG A 193 -5.84 8.87 19.49
N ILE A 194 -5.81 7.64 19.01
CA ILE A 194 -6.96 6.75 18.86
C ILE A 194 -6.61 5.36 19.41
N ASP A 195 -7.63 4.56 19.71
CA ASP A 195 -7.40 3.23 20.28
C ASP A 195 -7.34 2.12 19.25
N TYR A 196 -8.18 2.21 18.20
CA TYR A 196 -8.34 1.14 17.24
C TYR A 196 -8.43 1.69 15.80
N THR A 197 -7.75 1.00 14.89
CA THR A 197 -7.95 1.13 13.44
C THR A 197 -7.90 -0.24 12.77
N VAL A 198 -8.21 -0.29 11.48
CA VAL A 198 -8.15 -1.51 10.66
C VAL A 198 -7.13 -1.33 9.54
N ALA A 199 -6.34 -2.36 9.30
CA ALA A 199 -5.42 -2.43 8.18
C ALA A 199 -5.30 -3.87 7.66
N THR A 200 -4.73 -4.06 6.47
CA THR A 200 -4.24 -5.38 6.07
C THR A 200 -3.07 -5.78 6.96
N ASP A 201 -2.92 -7.07 7.20
CA ASP A 201 -1.86 -7.60 8.06
C ASP A 201 -0.46 -7.28 7.55
N GLU A 202 -0.27 -7.14 6.23
CA GLU A 202 0.99 -6.71 5.61
C GLU A 202 1.38 -5.28 6.04
N ILE A 203 0.47 -4.31 5.84
CA ILE A 203 0.67 -2.92 6.25
C ILE A 203 0.90 -2.85 7.76
N ALA A 204 0.08 -3.58 8.52
CA ALA A 204 0.19 -3.64 9.96
C ALA A 204 1.52 -4.26 10.43
N LYS A 205 2.03 -5.30 9.75
CA LYS A 205 3.34 -5.92 10.04
C LYS A 205 4.50 -4.96 9.81
N ILE A 206 4.50 -4.24 8.70
CA ILE A 206 5.52 -3.21 8.42
C ILE A 206 5.49 -2.15 9.51
N ASN A 207 4.33 -1.55 9.77
CA ASN A 207 4.21 -0.49 10.77
C ASN A 207 4.57 -0.96 12.18
N ARG A 208 4.26 -2.20 12.56
CA ARG A 208 4.68 -2.77 13.84
C ARG A 208 6.20 -2.85 14.00
N THR A 209 6.97 -2.88 12.90
CA THR A 209 8.42 -2.84 12.98
C THR A 209 8.94 -1.48 13.46
N TYR A 210 8.21 -0.39 13.13
CA TYR A 210 8.50 0.97 13.60
C TYR A 210 7.91 1.25 14.97
N TYR A 211 6.71 0.73 15.22
CA TYR A 211 5.96 0.94 16.44
C TYR A 211 5.78 -0.37 17.21
N PRO A 212 6.81 -0.84 17.97
CA PRO A 212 6.72 -2.11 18.71
C PRO A 212 5.59 -2.16 19.74
N VAL A 213 5.03 -1.02 20.09
CA VAL A 213 3.85 -0.89 20.99
C VAL A 213 2.58 -1.47 20.36
N LEU A 214 2.54 -1.70 19.05
CA LEU A 214 1.35 -2.18 18.36
C LEU A 214 1.13 -3.68 18.56
N ASP A 215 -0.13 -4.05 18.74
CA ASP A 215 -0.67 -5.40 18.62
C ASP A 215 -1.56 -5.48 17.37
N ILE A 216 -1.33 -6.50 16.53
CA ILE A 216 -1.99 -6.70 15.24
C ILE A 216 -2.50 -8.15 15.11
N LYS A 217 -2.77 -8.82 16.24
CA LYS A 217 -3.11 -10.25 16.25
C LYS A 217 -4.57 -10.52 15.96
N LEU A 218 -5.46 -9.57 16.33
CA LEU A 218 -6.89 -9.75 16.19
C LEU A 218 -7.32 -9.57 14.75
N ALA A 219 -7.59 -10.68 14.06
CA ALA A 219 -8.13 -10.66 12.70
C ALA A 219 -9.64 -10.42 12.72
N ILE A 220 -10.12 -9.59 11.80
CA ILE A 220 -11.55 -9.30 11.60
C ILE A 220 -12.08 -9.81 10.26
N SER A 221 -11.22 -10.38 9.42
CA SER A 221 -11.61 -11.06 8.19
C SER A 221 -11.05 -12.48 8.16
N PHE A 222 -11.65 -13.32 7.31
CA PHE A 222 -11.03 -14.56 6.88
C PHE A 222 -9.78 -14.27 6.05
N ASP A 223 -8.94 -15.28 5.89
CA ASP A 223 -7.82 -15.25 4.96
C ASP A 223 -8.33 -15.10 3.53
N GLN A 224 -7.76 -14.15 2.81
CA GLN A 224 -8.11 -13.83 1.43
C GLN A 224 -6.87 -13.98 0.55
N ARG A 225 -7.06 -14.61 -0.61
CA ARG A 225 -5.99 -14.73 -1.60
C ARG A 225 -5.88 -13.41 -2.37
N SER A 226 -4.68 -12.95 -2.56
CA SER A 226 -4.36 -11.73 -3.31
C SER A 226 -3.16 -11.98 -4.22
N SER A 227 -3.05 -11.22 -5.28
CA SER A 227 -1.94 -11.31 -6.23
C SER A 227 -1.89 -10.08 -7.13
N TRP A 228 -0.85 -9.98 -7.94
CA TRP A 228 -0.84 -9.09 -9.09
C TRP A 228 -1.95 -9.46 -10.07
N ALA A 229 -2.30 -8.53 -10.96
CA ALA A 229 -3.32 -8.78 -11.95
C ALA A 229 -3.01 -8.10 -13.28
N VAL A 230 -3.44 -8.74 -14.37
CA VAL A 230 -3.45 -8.20 -15.72
C VAL A 230 -4.84 -8.34 -16.33
N ARG A 231 -5.10 -7.67 -17.45
CA ARG A 231 -6.34 -7.85 -18.21
C ARG A 231 -6.52 -9.30 -18.66
N LYS A 232 -7.75 -9.73 -18.82
CA LYS A 232 -8.09 -11.06 -19.37
C LYS A 232 -7.47 -11.26 -20.77
N THR A 233 -7.29 -10.17 -21.50
CA THR A 233 -6.68 -10.14 -22.85
C THR A 233 -5.16 -10.17 -22.85
N SER A 234 -4.50 -10.29 -21.67
CA SER A 234 -3.04 -10.28 -21.53
C SER A 234 -2.47 -11.57 -20.93
N PRO A 235 -2.81 -12.77 -21.45
CA PRO A 235 -2.42 -14.04 -20.86
C PRO A 235 -0.91 -14.32 -20.94
N GLN A 236 -0.21 -13.80 -21.93
CA GLN A 236 1.24 -14.00 -22.06
C GLN A 236 2.01 -13.19 -21.01
N LEU A 237 1.55 -11.96 -20.71
CA LEU A 237 2.11 -11.16 -19.63
C LEU A 237 1.90 -11.84 -18.27
N ALA A 238 0.69 -12.39 -18.02
CA ALA A 238 0.41 -13.18 -16.83
C ALA A 238 1.37 -14.37 -16.69
N ALA A 239 1.49 -15.18 -17.74
CA ALA A 239 2.37 -16.35 -17.75
C ALA A 239 3.85 -15.97 -17.52
N ALA A 240 4.29 -14.82 -18.06
CA ALA A 240 5.64 -14.30 -17.84
C ALA A 240 5.85 -13.88 -16.37
N ALA A 241 4.87 -13.22 -15.75
CA ALA A 241 4.92 -12.84 -14.34
C ALA A 241 4.96 -14.08 -13.43
N ASP A 242 4.13 -15.09 -13.69
CA ASP A 242 4.13 -16.35 -12.96
C ASP A 242 5.47 -17.09 -13.08
N LYS A 243 6.02 -17.15 -14.30
CA LYS A 243 7.32 -17.77 -14.53
C LYS A 243 8.41 -17.04 -13.76
N TRP A 244 8.46 -15.71 -13.89
CA TRP A 244 9.42 -14.88 -13.18
C TRP A 244 9.36 -15.10 -11.68
N HIS A 245 8.16 -15.07 -11.10
CA HIS A 245 7.99 -15.27 -9.67
C HIS A 245 8.53 -16.63 -9.21
N ARG A 246 8.10 -17.74 -9.86
CA ARG A 246 8.56 -19.10 -9.52
C ARG A 246 10.10 -19.23 -9.57
N GLU A 247 10.74 -18.60 -10.55
CA GLU A 247 12.19 -18.69 -10.73
C GLU A 247 12.97 -17.80 -9.77
N ASN A 248 12.37 -16.69 -9.29
CA ASN A 248 13.08 -15.64 -8.55
C ASN A 248 12.72 -15.52 -7.06
N ILE A 249 11.63 -16.17 -6.57
CA ILE A 249 11.21 -16.09 -5.16
C ILE A 249 12.33 -16.44 -4.16
N ASN A 250 13.27 -17.29 -4.56
CA ASN A 250 14.42 -17.68 -3.77
C ASN A 250 15.71 -16.95 -4.14
N SER A 251 15.67 -15.99 -5.08
CA SER A 251 16.85 -15.23 -5.48
C SER A 251 17.36 -14.34 -4.34
N PRO A 252 18.67 -14.01 -4.34
CA PRO A 252 19.24 -13.08 -3.36
C PRO A 252 18.54 -11.70 -3.42
N GLU A 253 18.18 -11.23 -4.61
CA GLU A 253 17.54 -9.94 -4.86
C GLU A 253 16.14 -9.91 -4.26
N PHE A 254 15.32 -10.94 -4.51
CA PHE A 254 13.98 -11.07 -3.94
C PHE A 254 14.04 -11.10 -2.41
N ARG A 255 14.91 -11.93 -1.85
CA ARG A 255 15.10 -12.03 -0.39
C ARG A 255 15.63 -10.72 0.21
N ALA A 256 16.48 -9.98 -0.49
CA ALA A 256 16.97 -8.69 -0.02
C ALA A 256 15.83 -7.66 0.06
N SER A 257 14.94 -7.62 -0.96
CA SER A 257 13.75 -6.79 -0.93
C SER A 257 12.80 -7.19 0.21
N ALA A 258 12.42 -8.45 0.32
CA ALA A 258 11.57 -8.95 1.40
C ALA A 258 12.14 -8.63 2.79
N ARG A 259 13.44 -8.86 2.98
CA ARG A 259 14.14 -8.55 4.23
C ARG A 259 14.13 -7.07 4.57
N ARG A 260 14.30 -6.20 3.57
CA ARG A 260 14.29 -4.74 3.74
C ARG A 260 12.99 -4.26 4.35
N TYR A 261 11.86 -4.71 3.81
CA TYR A 261 10.55 -4.22 4.23
C TYR A 261 9.98 -4.94 5.45
N PHE A 262 10.26 -6.24 5.61
CA PHE A 262 9.58 -7.06 6.63
C PHE A 262 10.48 -7.47 7.81
N GLU A 263 11.82 -7.34 7.71
CA GLU A 263 12.73 -7.85 8.75
C GLU A 263 13.69 -6.81 9.34
N LEU A 264 14.22 -5.88 8.52
CA LEU A 264 15.32 -5.00 8.96
C LEU A 264 14.92 -3.97 10.02
N ALA A 265 13.64 -3.64 10.12
CA ALA A 265 13.13 -2.72 11.15
C ALA A 265 13.02 -3.36 12.55
N LYS A 266 13.41 -4.62 12.73
CA LYS A 266 13.22 -5.39 13.98
C LYS A 266 14.14 -5.04 15.15
N ARG A 267 15.06 -4.09 15.02
CA ARG A 267 15.97 -3.75 16.14
C ARG A 267 15.50 -2.49 16.85
N PRO A 268 15.01 -2.58 18.10
CA PRO A 268 14.79 -1.40 18.92
C PRO A 268 16.14 -0.70 19.12
N SER A 269 16.26 0.53 18.68
CA SER A 269 17.42 1.34 18.98
C SER A 269 17.31 1.82 20.43
N HIS A 270 18.14 1.30 21.29
CA HIS A 270 18.30 1.80 22.66
C HIS A 270 19.37 2.90 22.67
N GLY A 271 19.08 4.02 22.00
CA GLY A 271 19.81 5.25 22.23
C GLY A 271 19.13 6.03 23.33
N SER A 272 19.65 5.99 24.53
CA SER A 272 19.13 6.78 25.63
C SER A 272 19.72 8.19 25.59
N ILE A 273 18.88 9.20 25.76
CA ILE A 273 19.32 10.52 26.22
C ILE A 273 19.97 10.32 27.59
N LEU A 274 21.25 10.69 27.72
CA LEU A 274 22.02 10.39 28.93
C LEU A 274 21.62 11.24 30.13
N SER A 275 21.83 12.54 30.05
CA SER A 275 21.41 13.48 31.10
C SER A 275 21.45 14.92 30.60
N VAL A 276 20.29 15.46 30.34
CA VAL A 276 20.18 16.88 29.91
C VAL A 276 20.62 17.82 31.05
N LYS A 277 20.43 17.44 32.32
CA LYS A 277 20.84 18.24 33.48
C LYS A 277 22.35 18.40 33.56
N ASP A 278 23.12 17.40 33.14
CA ASP A 278 24.57 17.42 33.18
C ASP A 278 25.16 17.88 31.82
N GLY A 279 24.34 18.39 30.91
CA GLY A 279 24.75 18.84 29.59
C GLY A 279 25.22 17.72 28.66
N LYS A 280 24.83 16.45 28.98
CA LYS A 280 25.12 15.27 28.16
C LYS A 280 23.84 14.79 27.49
N ILE A 281 23.77 14.93 26.16
CA ILE A 281 22.63 14.49 25.37
C ILE A 281 22.82 13.04 24.93
N SER A 282 24.01 12.71 24.43
CA SER A 282 24.31 11.39 23.89
C SER A 282 25.79 11.01 24.05
N HIS A 283 26.13 9.76 23.76
CA HIS A 283 27.53 9.31 23.68
C HIS A 283 28.30 9.99 22.53
N TYR A 284 27.61 10.67 21.61
CA TYR A 284 28.17 11.27 20.40
C TYR A 284 28.31 12.79 20.49
N ASP A 285 28.11 13.39 21.66
CA ASP A 285 28.15 14.85 21.85
C ASP A 285 29.46 15.49 21.37
N ALA A 286 30.59 14.80 21.56
CA ALA A 286 31.88 15.27 21.09
C ALA A 286 31.92 15.37 19.55
N LEU A 287 31.34 14.41 18.84
CA LEU A 287 31.24 14.42 17.39
C LEU A 287 30.31 15.55 16.93
N PHE A 288 29.13 15.68 17.55
CA PHE A 288 28.19 16.74 17.21
C PHE A 288 28.82 18.14 17.44
N ARG A 289 29.51 18.36 18.52
CA ARG A 289 30.24 19.61 18.79
C ARG A 289 31.31 19.93 17.75
N ARG A 290 32.07 18.91 17.33
CA ARG A 290 33.11 19.04 16.32
C ARG A 290 32.52 19.46 14.98
N TYR A 291 31.60 18.67 14.43
CA TYR A 291 31.06 18.90 13.08
C TYR A 291 30.09 20.07 13.00
N ALA A 292 29.33 20.36 14.06
CA ALA A 292 28.49 21.56 14.12
C ALA A 292 29.32 22.83 14.05
N LYS A 293 30.51 22.85 14.66
CA LYS A 293 31.43 24.00 14.59
C LYS A 293 31.92 24.27 13.17
N GLU A 294 32.17 23.21 12.38
CA GLU A 294 32.63 23.31 10.99
C GLU A 294 31.61 24.02 10.08
N ILE A 295 30.30 23.84 10.38
CA ILE A 295 29.18 24.38 9.59
C ILE A 295 28.48 25.56 10.26
N GLY A 296 29.02 26.05 11.41
CA GLY A 296 28.47 27.19 12.14
C GLY A 296 27.11 26.93 12.80
N TRP A 297 26.79 25.69 13.13
CA TRP A 297 25.53 25.30 13.78
C TRP A 297 25.67 25.10 15.29
N ASP A 298 24.56 25.27 16.02
CA ASP A 298 24.51 24.78 17.42
C ASP A 298 24.54 23.24 17.38
N TRP A 299 25.50 22.65 18.10
CA TRP A 299 25.66 21.19 18.16
C TRP A 299 24.43 20.44 18.68
N ARG A 300 23.60 21.14 19.49
CA ARG A 300 22.35 20.56 19.99
C ARG A 300 21.32 20.35 18.88
N LEU A 301 21.34 21.25 17.86
CA LEU A 301 20.52 21.09 16.69
C LEU A 301 20.92 19.83 15.90
N LEU A 302 22.23 19.60 15.73
CA LEU A 302 22.75 18.39 15.10
C LEU A 302 22.45 17.12 15.91
N ALA A 303 22.55 17.23 17.26
CA ALA A 303 22.15 16.14 18.15
C ALA A 303 20.64 15.85 18.09
N SER A 304 19.79 16.88 18.04
CA SER A 304 18.34 16.68 17.93
C SER A 304 17.94 16.02 16.60
N LEU A 305 18.62 16.37 15.52
CA LEU A 305 18.45 15.71 14.23
C LEU A 305 18.84 14.23 14.30
N ALA A 306 20.00 13.90 14.87
CA ALA A 306 20.42 12.51 15.06
C ALA A 306 19.47 11.73 16.00
N TYR A 307 18.92 12.38 17.01
CA TYR A 307 17.90 11.77 17.86
C TYR A 307 16.64 11.41 17.07
N THR A 308 16.13 12.34 16.27
CA THR A 308 14.95 12.12 15.43
C THR A 308 15.17 11.04 14.36
N GLU A 309 16.36 11.01 13.76
CA GLU A 309 16.69 10.11 12.66
C GLU A 309 17.00 8.67 13.14
N SER A 310 17.64 8.51 14.29
CA SER A 310 18.15 7.19 14.72
C SER A 310 18.01 6.90 16.20
N ASN A 311 17.48 7.83 16.99
CA ASN A 311 17.54 7.77 18.45
C ASN A 311 18.97 7.48 18.96
N PHE A 312 19.96 8.14 18.36
CA PHE A 312 21.40 7.97 18.60
C PHE A 312 21.95 6.55 18.35
N ASN A 313 21.29 5.73 17.54
CA ASN A 313 21.80 4.40 17.22
C ASN A 313 22.63 4.42 15.92
N PRO A 314 23.98 4.19 15.99
CA PRO A 314 24.83 4.24 14.81
C PRO A 314 24.66 3.03 13.88
N ASN A 315 24.01 1.97 14.34
CA ASN A 315 23.84 0.73 13.60
C ASN A 315 22.44 0.54 13.02
N VAL A 316 21.56 1.52 13.20
CA VAL A 316 20.22 1.42 12.66
C VAL A 316 20.24 1.54 11.15
N VAL A 317 19.49 0.67 10.53
CA VAL A 317 19.15 0.75 9.11
C VAL A 317 17.65 0.89 9.04
N SER A 318 17.17 1.98 8.44
CA SER A 318 15.75 2.17 8.22
C SER A 318 15.24 1.14 7.21
N TRP A 319 13.95 0.96 7.19
CA TRP A 319 13.29 0.14 6.18
C TRP A 319 13.55 0.64 4.74
N ALA A 320 13.81 1.95 4.58
CA ALA A 320 14.18 2.59 3.32
C ALA A 320 15.67 2.39 2.95
N GLY A 321 16.46 1.73 3.82
CA GLY A 321 17.89 1.54 3.60
C GLY A 321 18.78 2.71 4.05
N ALA A 322 18.23 3.74 4.68
CA ALA A 322 19.02 4.80 5.30
C ALA A 322 19.81 4.25 6.50
N LYS A 323 21.05 4.73 6.71
CA LYS A 323 21.99 4.11 7.67
C LYS A 323 22.56 5.09 8.67
N GLY A 324 22.81 4.58 9.87
CA GLY A 324 23.62 5.23 10.90
C GLY A 324 22.93 6.37 11.64
N LEU A 325 23.72 7.15 12.41
CA LEU A 325 23.21 8.21 13.28
C LEU A 325 22.33 9.25 12.57
N MET A 326 22.67 9.60 11.33
CA MET A 326 22.02 10.64 10.54
C MET A 326 21.08 10.07 9.46
N GLN A 327 20.88 8.75 9.46
CA GLN A 327 20.01 8.05 8.49
C GLN A 327 20.25 8.49 7.04
N LEU A 328 21.51 8.44 6.62
CA LEU A 328 21.88 8.80 5.25
C LEU A 328 21.57 7.65 4.29
N MET A 329 20.98 7.97 3.15
CA MET A 329 20.82 7.02 2.06
C MET A 329 22.20 6.69 1.45
N PRO A 330 22.45 5.45 0.99
CA PRO A 330 23.71 5.06 0.37
C PRO A 330 24.14 5.93 -0.81
N ALA A 331 23.19 6.48 -1.56
CA ALA A 331 23.46 7.42 -2.66
C ALA A 331 23.96 8.78 -2.16
N THR A 332 23.51 9.23 -0.99
CA THR A 332 23.88 10.54 -0.39
C THR A 332 25.20 10.47 0.38
N SER A 333 25.61 9.27 0.80
CA SER A 333 26.83 9.06 1.63
C SER A 333 28.11 8.81 0.82
N ARG A 334 28.07 8.98 -0.50
CA ARG A 334 29.20 8.82 -1.43
C ARG A 334 30.00 10.09 -1.62
#